data_bbb239f625776b6f0c322f9311ad78f4
#
_entry.id   bbb239f625776b6f0c322f9311ad78f4
#
_cell.length_a   1.000
_cell.length_b   1.000
_cell.length_c   1.000
_cell.angle_alpha   90.00
_cell.angle_beta   90.00
_cell.angle_gamma   90.00
#
_symmetry.space_group_name_H-M   'P 1'
#
loop_
_entity.id
_entity.type
_entity.pdbx_description
1 polymer ?
#
loop_
_entity_poly.entity_id
_entity_poly.type
_entity_poly.pdbx_seq_one_letter_code
_entity_poly.pdbx_strand_id
1 'polypeptide(L)'
;MNSYEERQEARRARLEARAENTAGLSSQHFQKARGAVAGIPPGQPILVGHHSEARHRRDLARHDANMRRAIEADKKADELAARAAAVGKGGISSDDPDAIPKLTAQLEQIEAAQAMMKAANKALRKGDDDALRALGMTPEQIEDLKRPDFAGRTGFPNYALTNNNANARRIRQRIKTLEAQAQQPQQPDTQGDGWTLRENIEENRVQFLFDGKPDPETRQTLKGHGFRWAPSQGAWQRHLNNAGRFAADAVSKRLGSNEATEH
;
A
#
# COMPACT_ATOMS: atom_id res chain seq x y z
N MET A 1 0.34 0.31 -20.55
CA MET A 1 0.25 -0.11 -19.14
C MET A 1 1.29 -1.19 -18.93
N ASN A 2 2.16 -1.07 -17.95
CA ASN A 2 3.19 -2.07 -17.69
C ASN A 2 2.65 -3.20 -16.78
N SER A 3 3.37 -4.33 -16.67
CA SER A 3 2.95 -5.51 -15.87
C SER A 3 2.67 -5.18 -14.40
N TYR A 4 3.34 -4.18 -13.82
CA TYR A 4 3.08 -3.71 -12.47
C TYR A 4 1.73 -2.99 -12.37
N GLU A 5 1.42 -2.12 -13.31
CA GLU A 5 0.13 -1.40 -13.37
C GLU A 5 -1.04 -2.35 -13.57
N GLU A 6 -0.88 -3.37 -14.43
CA GLU A 6 -1.88 -4.43 -14.62
C GLU A 6 -2.16 -5.20 -13.32
N ARG A 7 -1.10 -5.55 -12.56
CA ARG A 7 -1.26 -6.20 -11.24
C ARG A 7 -1.97 -5.30 -10.23
N GLN A 8 -1.68 -3.99 -10.23
CA GLN A 8 -2.38 -3.05 -9.34
C GLN A 8 -3.86 -2.94 -9.70
N GLU A 9 -4.19 -2.87 -11.00
CA GLU A 9 -5.56 -2.83 -11.47
C GLU A 9 -6.33 -4.11 -11.11
N ALA A 10 -5.75 -5.28 -11.37
CA ALA A 10 -6.32 -6.56 -10.98
C ALA A 10 -6.52 -6.70 -9.46
N ARG A 11 -5.62 -6.10 -8.65
CA ARG A 11 -5.77 -6.04 -7.20
C ARG A 11 -6.93 -5.14 -6.79
N ARG A 12 -7.06 -3.98 -7.42
CA ARG A 12 -8.16 -3.04 -7.19
C ARG A 12 -9.49 -3.71 -7.49
N ALA A 13 -9.64 -4.25 -8.71
CA ALA A 13 -10.86 -4.93 -9.14
C ALA A 13 -11.28 -6.07 -8.19
N ARG A 14 -10.32 -6.88 -7.71
CA ARG A 14 -10.61 -7.93 -6.71
C ARG A 14 -11.09 -7.39 -5.37
N LEU A 15 -10.57 -6.25 -4.93
CA LEU A 15 -10.99 -5.63 -3.67
C LEU A 15 -12.39 -5.03 -3.81
N GLU A 16 -12.69 -4.39 -4.94
CA GLU A 16 -14.00 -3.83 -5.28
C GLU A 16 -15.06 -4.93 -5.35
N ALA A 17 -14.82 -6.01 -6.07
CA ALA A 17 -15.72 -7.15 -6.14
C ALA A 17 -15.98 -7.79 -4.75
N ARG A 18 -14.95 -7.85 -3.89
CA ARG A 18 -15.11 -8.34 -2.52
C ARG A 18 -15.90 -7.37 -1.66
N ALA A 19 -15.73 -6.06 -1.83
CA ALA A 19 -16.49 -5.04 -1.12
C ALA A 19 -17.98 -5.16 -1.49
N GLU A 20 -18.30 -5.25 -2.78
CA GLU A 20 -19.66 -5.42 -3.28
C GLU A 20 -20.32 -6.69 -2.76
N ASN A 21 -19.65 -7.84 -2.85
CA ASN A 21 -20.15 -9.10 -2.30
C ASN A 21 -20.42 -9.01 -0.79
N THR A 22 -19.54 -8.33 -0.04
CA THR A 22 -19.69 -8.20 1.41
C THR A 22 -20.84 -7.24 1.77
N ALA A 23 -21.04 -6.16 1.00
CA ALA A 23 -22.21 -5.27 1.11
C ALA A 23 -23.52 -6.03 0.81
N GLY A 24 -23.50 -6.91 -0.19
CA GLY A 24 -24.63 -7.81 -0.46
C GLY A 24 -24.97 -8.72 0.72
N LEU A 25 -23.96 -9.27 1.42
CA LEU A 25 -24.16 -10.05 2.65
C LEU A 25 -24.75 -9.20 3.79
N SER A 26 -24.30 -7.95 3.96
CA SER A 26 -24.89 -7.01 4.92
C SER A 26 -26.39 -6.85 4.67
N SER A 27 -26.76 -6.55 3.42
CA SER A 27 -28.17 -6.42 3.01
C SER A 27 -28.98 -7.69 3.28
N GLN A 28 -28.44 -8.86 2.98
CA GLN A 28 -29.11 -10.14 3.25
C GLN A 28 -29.33 -10.36 4.76
N HIS A 29 -28.33 -10.08 5.60
CA HIS A 29 -28.46 -10.21 7.05
C HIS A 29 -29.46 -9.20 7.61
N PHE A 30 -29.47 -7.97 7.10
CA PHE A 30 -30.46 -6.97 7.47
C PHE A 30 -31.89 -7.41 7.16
N GLN A 31 -32.13 -7.97 5.96
CA GLN A 31 -33.43 -8.52 5.60
C GLN A 31 -33.85 -9.70 6.47
N LYS A 32 -32.91 -10.60 6.81
CA LYS A 32 -33.16 -11.71 7.76
C LYS A 32 -33.51 -11.20 9.17
N ALA A 33 -32.85 -10.12 9.62
CA ALA A 33 -33.16 -9.48 10.89
C ALA A 33 -34.59 -8.92 10.88
N ARG A 34 -34.95 -8.15 9.87
CA ARG A 34 -36.32 -7.63 9.73
C ARG A 34 -37.37 -8.73 9.65
N GLY A 35 -37.10 -9.77 8.87
CA GLY A 35 -38.01 -10.94 8.74
C GLY A 35 -38.22 -11.67 10.05
N ALA A 36 -37.21 -11.74 10.92
CA ALA A 36 -37.32 -12.41 12.23
C ALA A 36 -38.38 -11.79 13.15
N VAL A 37 -38.58 -10.47 13.05
CA VAL A 37 -39.52 -9.71 13.91
C VAL A 37 -40.74 -9.20 13.14
N ALA A 38 -40.95 -9.60 11.90
CA ALA A 38 -42.04 -9.11 11.05
C ALA A 38 -43.44 -9.40 11.62
N GLY A 39 -43.59 -10.46 12.43
CA GLY A 39 -44.83 -10.79 13.10
C GLY A 39 -45.01 -10.21 14.52
N ILE A 40 -44.05 -9.35 14.96
CA ILE A 40 -44.09 -8.74 16.28
C ILE A 40 -44.38 -7.25 16.09
N PRO A 41 -45.53 -6.73 16.60
CA PRO A 41 -45.83 -5.30 16.55
C PRO A 41 -44.75 -4.48 17.26
N PRO A 42 -44.36 -3.30 16.69
CA PRO A 42 -43.41 -2.43 17.33
C PRO A 42 -43.80 -2.07 18.77
N GLY A 43 -42.88 -2.25 19.72
CA GLY A 43 -43.11 -1.93 21.14
C GLY A 43 -43.86 -3.01 21.91
N GLN A 44 -44.19 -4.14 21.30
CA GLN A 44 -44.87 -5.24 22.03
C GLN A 44 -43.95 -5.83 23.10
N PRO A 45 -44.34 -5.81 24.39
CA PRO A 45 -43.55 -6.42 25.44
C PRO A 45 -43.59 -7.94 25.37
N ILE A 46 -42.57 -8.60 25.92
CA ILE A 46 -42.56 -10.05 26.11
C ILE A 46 -43.58 -10.38 27.22
N LEU A 47 -44.58 -11.20 26.88
CA LEU A 47 -45.55 -11.67 27.84
C LEU A 47 -44.99 -12.85 28.64
N VAL A 48 -44.43 -12.55 29.81
CA VAL A 48 -43.80 -13.55 30.70
C VAL A 48 -44.81 -14.60 31.16
N GLY A 49 -44.46 -15.88 31.05
CA GLY A 49 -45.37 -17.01 31.40
C GLY A 49 -46.37 -17.35 30.30
N HIS A 50 -46.48 -16.57 29.23
CA HIS A 50 -47.38 -16.88 28.13
C HIS A 50 -46.77 -17.91 27.16
N HIS A 51 -47.59 -18.76 26.54
CA HIS A 51 -47.10 -19.80 25.60
C HIS A 51 -46.25 -19.24 24.43
N SER A 52 -46.41 -17.98 24.07
CA SER A 52 -45.64 -17.32 23.01
C SER A 52 -44.27 -16.78 23.45
N GLU A 53 -43.96 -16.75 24.76
CA GLU A 53 -42.76 -16.15 25.30
C GLU A 53 -41.49 -16.72 24.65
N ALA A 54 -41.36 -18.04 24.64
CA ALA A 54 -40.17 -18.70 24.11
C ALA A 54 -39.94 -18.42 22.61
N ARG A 55 -41.00 -18.27 21.82
CA ARG A 55 -40.93 -17.88 20.41
C ARG A 55 -40.50 -16.42 20.27
N HIS A 56 -41.12 -15.52 21.02
CA HIS A 56 -40.82 -14.10 20.96
C HIS A 56 -39.33 -13.82 21.30
N ARG A 57 -38.82 -14.45 22.38
CA ARG A 57 -37.40 -14.35 22.76
C ARG A 57 -36.46 -14.87 21.66
N ARG A 58 -36.80 -16.01 21.02
CA ARG A 58 -36.00 -16.55 19.91
C ARG A 58 -36.00 -15.63 18.70
N ASP A 59 -37.11 -15.01 18.37
CA ASP A 59 -37.22 -14.13 17.21
C ASP A 59 -36.44 -12.83 17.43
N LEU A 60 -36.47 -12.26 18.65
CA LEU A 60 -35.62 -11.14 19.04
C LEU A 60 -34.13 -11.53 18.99
N ALA A 61 -33.74 -12.67 19.53
CA ALA A 61 -32.34 -13.13 19.49
C ALA A 61 -31.84 -13.34 18.04
N ARG A 62 -32.71 -13.85 17.15
CA ARG A 62 -32.41 -13.96 15.71
C ARG A 62 -32.25 -12.60 15.05
N HIS A 63 -33.12 -11.66 15.38
CA HIS A 63 -33.04 -10.28 14.92
C HIS A 63 -31.66 -9.68 15.31
N ASP A 64 -31.32 -9.71 16.59
CA ASP A 64 -30.10 -9.13 17.12
C ASP A 64 -28.82 -9.77 16.54
N ALA A 65 -28.84 -11.11 16.39
CA ALA A 65 -27.72 -11.82 15.77
C ALA A 65 -27.54 -11.44 14.32
N ASN A 66 -28.61 -11.31 13.54
CA ASN A 66 -28.52 -10.90 12.14
C ASN A 66 -28.17 -9.42 12.01
N MET A 67 -28.68 -8.53 12.86
CA MET A 67 -28.30 -7.12 12.88
C MET A 67 -26.79 -6.95 13.15
N ARG A 68 -26.22 -7.66 14.12
CA ARG A 68 -24.77 -7.64 14.36
C ARG A 68 -23.99 -8.08 13.14
N ARG A 69 -24.38 -9.18 12.49
CA ARG A 69 -23.73 -9.66 11.26
C ARG A 69 -23.86 -8.66 10.10
N ALA A 70 -24.99 -7.99 9.99
CA ALA A 70 -25.19 -6.96 8.99
C ALA A 70 -24.21 -5.79 9.19
N ILE A 71 -24.11 -5.28 10.43
CA ILE A 71 -23.21 -4.17 10.77
C ILE A 71 -21.74 -4.57 10.59
N GLU A 72 -21.35 -5.79 10.97
CA GLU A 72 -19.98 -6.30 10.78
C GLU A 72 -19.62 -6.42 9.29
N ALA A 73 -20.57 -6.94 8.47
CA ALA A 73 -20.40 -7.04 7.04
C ALA A 73 -20.31 -5.66 6.38
N ASP A 74 -21.12 -4.71 6.80
CA ASP A 74 -21.09 -3.33 6.29
C ASP A 74 -19.74 -2.66 6.56
N LYS A 75 -19.28 -2.66 7.80
CA LYS A 75 -17.93 -2.15 8.17
C LYS A 75 -16.83 -2.81 7.34
N LYS A 76 -16.90 -4.11 7.12
CA LYS A 76 -15.92 -4.84 6.34
C LYS A 76 -15.99 -4.47 4.84
N ALA A 77 -17.16 -4.19 4.30
CA ALA A 77 -17.33 -3.69 2.94
C ALA A 77 -16.67 -2.33 2.77
N ASP A 78 -16.90 -1.40 3.72
CA ASP A 78 -16.27 -0.08 3.73
C ASP A 78 -14.74 -0.17 3.81
N GLU A 79 -14.21 -1.03 4.68
CA GLU A 79 -12.76 -1.27 4.76
C GLU A 79 -12.17 -1.79 3.44
N LEU A 80 -12.86 -2.71 2.77
CA LEU A 80 -12.42 -3.26 1.48
C LEU A 80 -12.48 -2.20 0.38
N ALA A 81 -13.53 -1.37 0.35
CA ALA A 81 -13.68 -0.26 -0.58
C ALA A 81 -12.58 0.80 -0.36
N ALA A 82 -12.30 1.17 0.89
CA ALA A 82 -11.21 2.08 1.22
C ALA A 82 -9.84 1.52 0.80
N ARG A 83 -9.60 0.20 0.98
CA ARG A 83 -8.37 -0.46 0.52
C ARG A 83 -8.28 -0.50 -1.00
N ALA A 84 -9.39 -0.71 -1.72
CA ALA A 84 -9.43 -0.63 -3.18
C ALA A 84 -9.07 0.78 -3.66
N ALA A 85 -9.70 1.79 -3.07
CA ALA A 85 -9.45 3.20 -3.38
C ALA A 85 -8.00 3.65 -3.09
N ALA A 86 -7.30 2.99 -2.18
CA ALA A 86 -5.90 3.27 -1.85
C ALA A 86 -4.90 2.60 -2.80
N VAL A 87 -5.33 1.62 -3.62
CA VAL A 87 -4.45 0.96 -4.59
C VAL A 87 -3.95 1.97 -5.61
N GLY A 88 -2.63 2.02 -5.80
CA GLY A 88 -1.98 2.94 -6.75
C GLY A 88 -1.87 4.40 -6.26
N LYS A 89 -2.43 4.77 -5.10
CA LYS A 89 -2.31 6.13 -4.53
C LYS A 89 -1.09 6.30 -3.62
N GLY A 90 -0.29 5.26 -3.45
CA GLY A 90 0.95 5.32 -2.69
C GLY A 90 2.06 6.06 -3.44
N GLY A 91 3.25 6.13 -2.83
CA GLY A 91 4.44 6.60 -3.54
C GLY A 91 4.85 5.63 -4.66
N ILE A 92 5.73 6.09 -5.54
CA ILE A 92 6.26 5.29 -6.66
C ILE A 92 6.95 4.05 -6.08
N SER A 93 6.51 2.86 -6.47
CA SER A 93 7.09 1.59 -6.00
C SER A 93 8.42 1.31 -6.68
N SER A 94 9.33 0.62 -5.99
CA SER A 94 10.55 0.08 -6.62
C SER A 94 10.28 -1.14 -7.50
N ASP A 95 9.07 -1.71 -7.44
CA ASP A 95 8.62 -2.79 -8.32
C ASP A 95 8.04 -2.28 -9.65
N ASP A 96 7.88 -0.96 -9.78
CA ASP A 96 7.42 -0.33 -11.01
C ASP A 96 8.60 -0.23 -11.98
N PRO A 97 8.55 -0.86 -13.17
CA PRO A 97 9.61 -0.72 -14.18
C PRO A 97 9.87 0.73 -14.58
N ASP A 98 8.84 1.59 -14.48
CA ASP A 98 8.92 3.01 -14.79
C ASP A 98 9.22 3.87 -13.53
N ALA A 99 9.72 3.26 -12.44
CA ALA A 99 10.01 3.99 -11.22
C ALA A 99 11.03 5.13 -11.42
N ILE A 100 12.10 4.90 -12.18
CA ILE A 100 13.13 5.91 -12.45
C ILE A 100 12.56 7.10 -13.25
N PRO A 101 11.92 6.91 -14.42
CA PRO A 101 11.26 8.01 -15.14
C PRO A 101 10.26 8.78 -14.29
N LYS A 102 9.41 8.07 -13.54
CA LYS A 102 8.38 8.69 -12.66
C LYS A 102 9.01 9.51 -11.53
N LEU A 103 10.08 9.00 -10.91
CA LEU A 103 10.84 9.74 -9.88
C LEU A 103 11.58 10.94 -10.45
N THR A 104 12.12 10.84 -11.66
CA THR A 104 12.79 11.95 -12.36
C THR A 104 11.80 13.06 -12.64
N ALA A 105 10.63 12.75 -13.19
CA ALA A 105 9.58 13.74 -13.42
C ALA A 105 9.10 14.40 -12.11
N GLN A 106 8.98 13.63 -11.02
CA GLN A 106 8.65 14.16 -9.70
C GLN A 106 9.75 15.09 -9.16
N LEU A 107 11.03 14.74 -9.38
CA LEU A 107 12.16 15.56 -8.98
C LEU A 107 12.17 16.89 -9.72
N GLU A 108 11.95 16.89 -11.02
CA GLU A 108 11.86 18.11 -11.85
C GLU A 108 10.78 19.06 -11.36
N GLN A 109 9.60 18.52 -11.01
CA GLN A 109 8.52 19.33 -10.43
C GLN A 109 8.91 19.97 -9.09
N ILE A 110 9.59 19.21 -8.21
CA ILE A 110 10.05 19.70 -6.90
C ILE A 110 11.13 20.76 -7.09
N GLU A 111 12.04 20.60 -8.05
CA GLU A 111 13.09 21.57 -8.36
C GLU A 111 12.52 22.85 -8.98
N ALA A 112 11.55 22.71 -9.88
CA ALA A 112 10.84 23.86 -10.45
C ALA A 112 10.08 24.64 -9.36
N ALA A 113 9.39 23.95 -8.45
CA ALA A 113 8.73 24.59 -7.31
C ALA A 113 9.75 25.28 -6.39
N GLN A 114 10.92 24.69 -6.16
CA GLN A 114 12.00 25.30 -5.38
C GLN A 114 12.53 26.58 -6.03
N ALA A 115 12.72 26.55 -7.34
CA ALA A 115 13.18 27.70 -8.11
C ALA A 115 12.12 28.82 -8.06
N MET A 116 10.86 28.46 -8.26
CA MET A 116 9.72 29.39 -8.19
C MET A 116 9.62 30.06 -6.80
N MET A 117 9.65 29.28 -5.71
CA MET A 117 9.59 29.83 -4.34
C MET A 117 10.74 30.81 -4.06
N LYS A 118 11.97 30.50 -4.52
CA LYS A 118 13.13 31.41 -4.37
C LYS A 118 12.97 32.69 -5.19
N ALA A 119 12.50 32.57 -6.44
CA ALA A 119 12.28 33.71 -7.33
C ALA A 119 11.16 34.61 -6.76
N ALA A 120 10.06 34.03 -6.30
CA ALA A 120 8.97 34.76 -5.68
C ALA A 120 9.42 35.52 -4.41
N ASN A 121 10.17 34.88 -3.53
CA ASN A 121 10.73 35.54 -2.34
C ASN A 121 11.72 36.68 -2.71
N LYS A 122 12.44 36.54 -3.83
CA LYS A 122 13.32 37.59 -4.33
C LYS A 122 12.52 38.79 -4.89
N ALA A 123 11.50 38.51 -5.69
CA ALA A 123 10.60 39.54 -6.25
C ALA A 123 9.85 40.28 -5.14
N LEU A 124 9.30 39.55 -4.17
CA LEU A 124 8.60 40.13 -3.02
C LEU A 124 9.48 41.10 -2.23
N ARG A 125 10.74 40.75 -1.94
CA ARG A 125 11.68 41.66 -1.26
C ARG A 125 12.00 42.93 -2.04
N LYS A 126 11.80 42.93 -3.36
CA LYS A 126 12.02 44.08 -4.24
C LYS A 126 10.71 44.88 -4.45
N GLY A 127 9.56 44.38 -4.00
CA GLY A 127 8.26 44.93 -4.32
C GLY A 127 7.87 44.82 -5.79
N ASP A 128 8.42 43.82 -6.49
CA ASP A 128 8.26 43.61 -7.95
C ASP A 128 7.08 42.68 -8.21
N ASP A 129 5.87 43.22 -8.25
CA ASP A 129 4.64 42.48 -8.51
C ASP A 129 4.57 41.94 -9.96
N ASP A 130 5.21 42.63 -10.91
CA ASP A 130 5.23 42.19 -12.30
C ASP A 130 6.08 40.92 -12.45
N ALA A 131 7.20 40.85 -11.72
CA ALA A 131 7.98 39.61 -11.64
C ALA A 131 7.19 38.46 -10.98
N LEU A 132 6.36 38.72 -9.99
CA LEU A 132 5.49 37.70 -9.40
C LEU A 132 4.43 37.21 -10.39
N ARG A 133 3.80 38.10 -11.15
CA ARG A 133 2.88 37.72 -12.23
C ARG A 133 3.56 36.94 -13.34
N ALA A 134 4.80 37.30 -13.70
CA ALA A 134 5.60 36.55 -14.69
C ALA A 134 5.94 35.13 -14.22
N LEU A 135 5.96 34.85 -12.92
CA LEU A 135 6.06 33.49 -12.37
C LEU A 135 4.74 32.70 -12.40
N GLY A 136 3.67 33.27 -13.00
CA GLY A 136 2.36 32.65 -13.12
C GLY A 136 1.47 32.76 -11.87
N MET A 137 1.81 33.66 -10.93
CA MET A 137 1.01 33.87 -9.72
C MET A 137 -0.21 34.73 -10.00
N THR A 138 -1.37 34.33 -9.47
CA THR A 138 -2.58 35.15 -9.53
C THR A 138 -2.48 36.34 -8.58
N PRO A 139 -3.27 37.44 -8.82
CA PRO A 139 -3.31 38.56 -7.90
C PRO A 139 -3.62 38.17 -6.45
N GLU A 140 -4.52 37.22 -6.25
CA GLU A 140 -4.90 36.70 -4.91
C GLU A 140 -3.70 35.98 -4.24
N GLN A 141 -2.96 35.15 -5.00
CA GLN A 141 -1.75 34.49 -4.50
C GLN A 141 -0.64 35.49 -4.13
N ILE A 142 -0.53 36.59 -4.87
CA ILE A 142 0.45 37.66 -4.59
C ILE A 142 0.08 38.36 -3.28
N GLU A 143 -1.21 38.70 -3.07
CA GLU A 143 -1.66 39.29 -1.85
C GLU A 143 -1.52 38.36 -0.64
N ASP A 144 -1.83 37.09 -0.78
CA ASP A 144 -1.61 36.10 0.27
C ASP A 144 -0.11 35.94 0.60
N LEU A 145 0.78 35.99 -0.39
CA LEU A 145 2.22 35.92 -0.20
C LEU A 145 2.79 37.15 0.52
N LYS A 146 2.16 38.32 0.34
CA LYS A 146 2.48 39.58 1.04
C LYS A 146 1.94 39.61 2.47
N ARG A 147 0.90 38.85 2.77
CA ARG A 147 0.31 38.82 4.12
C ARG A 147 1.31 38.20 5.11
N PRO A 148 1.64 38.93 6.19
CA PRO A 148 2.54 38.41 7.21
C PRO A 148 1.96 37.16 7.90
N ASP A 149 2.81 36.17 8.17
CA ASP A 149 2.44 35.08 9.05
C ASP A 149 2.38 35.52 10.53
N PHE A 150 2.09 34.55 11.43
CA PHE A 150 2.02 34.82 12.87
C PHE A 150 3.33 35.38 13.48
N ALA A 151 4.46 35.25 12.79
CA ALA A 151 5.76 35.79 13.20
C ALA A 151 6.19 37.01 12.40
N GLY A 152 5.26 37.63 11.64
CA GLY A 152 5.49 38.84 10.86
C GLY A 152 6.30 38.61 9.57
N ARG A 153 6.45 37.37 9.10
CA ARG A 153 7.23 37.05 7.91
C ARG A 153 6.33 36.97 6.68
N THR A 154 6.83 37.50 5.55
CA THR A 154 6.14 37.47 4.25
C THR A 154 6.85 36.47 3.31
N GLY A 155 6.11 35.99 2.31
CA GLY A 155 6.65 35.07 1.30
C GLY A 155 6.65 33.61 1.73
N PHE A 156 7.28 32.77 0.93
CA PHE A 156 7.45 31.34 1.25
C PHE A 156 8.42 31.20 2.43
N PRO A 157 8.00 30.53 3.52
CA PRO A 157 8.80 30.41 4.73
C PRO A 157 10.01 29.48 4.53
N ASN A 158 11.06 29.69 5.31
CA ASN A 158 12.29 28.89 5.21
C ASN A 158 12.05 27.37 5.38
N TYR A 159 11.12 26.97 6.22
CA TYR A 159 10.79 25.56 6.41
C TYR A 159 10.25 24.93 5.14
N ALA A 160 9.43 25.65 4.34
CA ALA A 160 8.93 25.13 3.07
C ALA A 160 10.07 24.87 2.08
N LEU A 161 10.99 25.82 1.96
CA LEU A 161 12.19 25.69 1.12
C LEU A 161 13.10 24.54 1.60
N THR A 162 13.30 24.41 2.91
CA THR A 162 14.13 23.35 3.50
C THR A 162 13.51 21.97 3.31
N ASN A 163 12.20 21.84 3.57
CA ASN A 163 11.47 20.57 3.39
C ASN A 163 11.47 20.15 1.92
N ASN A 164 11.27 21.09 0.99
CA ASN A 164 11.30 20.82 -0.45
C ASN A 164 12.68 20.34 -0.90
N ASN A 165 13.75 20.97 -0.43
CA ASN A 165 15.13 20.54 -0.69
C ASN A 165 15.43 19.15 -0.10
N ALA A 166 14.97 18.87 1.12
CA ALA A 166 15.14 17.55 1.74
C ALA A 166 14.43 16.46 0.93
N ASN A 167 13.22 16.78 0.43
CA ASN A 167 12.48 15.87 -0.44
C ASN A 167 13.19 15.62 -1.77
N ALA A 168 13.71 16.68 -2.43
CA ALA A 168 14.53 16.55 -3.65
C ALA A 168 15.76 15.65 -3.43
N ARG A 169 16.49 15.84 -2.31
CA ARG A 169 17.65 15.00 -1.97
C ARG A 169 17.26 13.53 -1.80
N ARG A 170 16.16 13.25 -1.12
CA ARG A 170 15.65 11.89 -0.91
C ARG A 170 15.31 11.21 -2.24
N ILE A 171 14.66 11.94 -3.16
CA ILE A 171 14.30 11.40 -4.47
C ILE A 171 15.56 11.16 -5.32
N ARG A 172 16.49 12.09 -5.37
CA ARG A 172 17.78 11.89 -6.08
C ARG A 172 18.54 10.67 -5.57
N GLN A 173 18.62 10.52 -4.25
CA GLN A 173 19.28 9.36 -3.66
C GLN A 173 18.58 8.06 -4.04
N ARG A 174 17.25 8.06 -4.08
CA ARG A 174 16.46 6.91 -4.49
C ARG A 174 16.66 6.55 -5.96
N ILE A 175 16.67 7.56 -6.87
CA ILE A 175 16.97 7.35 -8.29
C ILE A 175 18.36 6.71 -8.41
N LYS A 176 19.38 7.29 -7.80
CA LYS A 176 20.75 6.75 -7.81
C LYS A 176 20.82 5.29 -7.33
N THR A 177 20.05 4.94 -6.29
CA THR A 177 19.99 3.57 -5.78
C THR A 177 19.36 2.63 -6.79
N LEU A 178 18.23 3.02 -7.42
CA LEU A 178 17.56 2.21 -8.43
C LEU A 178 18.41 2.04 -9.70
N GLU A 179 19.08 3.08 -10.15
CA GLU A 179 20.02 3.03 -11.28
C GLU A 179 21.17 2.06 -10.99
N ALA A 180 21.78 2.15 -9.80
CA ALA A 180 22.85 1.25 -9.40
C ALA A 180 22.36 -0.21 -9.30
N GLN A 181 21.13 -0.44 -8.86
CA GLN A 181 20.51 -1.77 -8.83
C GLN A 181 20.25 -2.30 -10.25
N ALA A 182 19.75 -1.45 -11.15
CA ALA A 182 19.49 -1.82 -12.54
C ALA A 182 20.78 -2.15 -13.32
N GLN A 183 21.92 -1.57 -12.94
CA GLN A 183 23.23 -1.84 -13.55
C GLN A 183 23.92 -3.09 -12.97
N GLN A 184 23.44 -3.65 -11.86
CA GLN A 184 24.03 -4.88 -11.31
C GLN A 184 23.75 -6.06 -12.23
N PRO A 185 24.79 -6.87 -12.56
CA PRO A 185 24.59 -8.05 -13.35
C PRO A 185 23.66 -9.04 -12.61
N GLN A 186 22.79 -9.69 -13.37
CA GLN A 186 21.97 -10.78 -12.86
C GLN A 186 22.88 -11.90 -12.40
N GLN A 187 22.64 -12.39 -11.20
CA GLN A 187 23.34 -13.59 -10.72
C GLN A 187 22.80 -14.82 -11.45
N PRO A 188 23.67 -15.77 -11.85
CA PRO A 188 23.21 -17.03 -12.41
C PRO A 188 22.37 -17.79 -11.39
N ASP A 189 21.46 -18.61 -11.90
CA ASP A 189 20.67 -19.50 -11.05
C ASP A 189 21.59 -20.44 -10.28
N THR A 190 21.37 -20.54 -8.96
CA THR A 190 22.10 -21.46 -8.09
C THR A 190 21.18 -22.63 -7.78
N GLN A 191 21.65 -23.85 -8.04
CA GLN A 191 20.92 -25.07 -7.76
C GLN A 191 21.50 -25.74 -6.50
N GLY A 192 20.61 -26.22 -5.63
CA GLY A 192 20.90 -27.13 -4.52
C GLY A 192 20.04 -28.39 -4.63
N ASP A 193 20.07 -29.22 -3.61
CA ASP A 193 19.24 -30.43 -3.58
C ASP A 193 17.78 -30.06 -3.34
N GLY A 194 16.93 -30.29 -4.35
CA GLY A 194 15.49 -30.00 -4.33
C GLY A 194 15.11 -28.52 -4.29
N TRP A 195 16.04 -27.59 -4.58
CA TRP A 195 15.73 -26.17 -4.67
C TRP A 195 16.58 -25.42 -5.72
N THR A 196 16.02 -24.33 -6.23
CA THR A 196 16.72 -23.40 -7.13
C THR A 196 16.56 -21.98 -6.60
N LEU A 197 17.67 -21.26 -6.48
CA LEU A 197 17.71 -19.82 -6.22
C LEU A 197 17.86 -19.07 -7.53
N ARG A 198 16.98 -18.13 -7.81
CA ARG A 198 17.00 -17.32 -9.02
C ARG A 198 16.67 -15.86 -8.76
N GLU A 199 17.26 -14.96 -9.57
CA GLU A 199 16.89 -13.56 -9.64
C GLU A 199 15.85 -13.34 -10.75
N ASN A 200 14.62 -13.01 -10.37
CA ASN A 200 13.56 -12.62 -11.28
C ASN A 200 13.56 -11.09 -11.43
N ILE A 201 14.17 -10.60 -12.50
CA ILE A 201 14.32 -9.15 -12.77
C ILE A 201 12.96 -8.51 -13.07
N GLU A 202 12.10 -9.20 -13.84
CA GLU A 202 10.77 -8.67 -14.22
C GLU A 202 9.87 -8.41 -13.01
N GLU A 203 9.93 -9.31 -12.02
CA GLU A 203 9.19 -9.20 -10.78
C GLU A 203 9.94 -8.40 -9.70
N ASN A 204 11.20 -8.03 -9.95
CA ASN A 204 12.11 -7.42 -8.98
C ASN A 204 12.21 -8.26 -7.69
N ARG A 205 12.44 -9.58 -7.86
CA ARG A 205 12.49 -10.55 -6.75
C ARG A 205 13.69 -11.47 -6.84
N VAL A 206 14.22 -11.82 -5.68
CA VAL A 206 15.03 -13.02 -5.49
C VAL A 206 14.12 -14.12 -4.99
N GLN A 207 14.18 -15.31 -5.61
CA GLN A 207 13.22 -16.40 -5.46
C GLN A 207 13.91 -17.72 -5.18
N PHE A 208 13.39 -18.44 -4.16
CA PHE A 208 13.65 -19.87 -3.98
C PHE A 208 12.47 -20.67 -4.52
N LEU A 209 12.74 -21.54 -5.49
CA LEU A 209 11.82 -22.53 -6.02
C LEU A 209 12.21 -23.88 -5.43
N PHE A 210 11.24 -24.63 -4.95
CA PHE A 210 11.42 -25.97 -4.41
C PHE A 210 10.66 -26.98 -5.27
N ASP A 211 11.23 -28.17 -5.45
CA ASP A 211 10.58 -29.26 -6.21
C ASP A 211 9.30 -29.75 -5.54
N GLY A 212 9.14 -29.46 -4.25
CA GLY A 212 7.97 -29.78 -3.46
C GLY A 212 7.74 -28.77 -2.35
N LYS A 213 6.94 -29.14 -1.37
CA LYS A 213 6.70 -28.28 -0.19
C LYS A 213 7.89 -28.44 0.77
N PRO A 214 8.71 -27.40 1.02
CA PRO A 214 9.82 -27.50 1.94
C PRO A 214 9.35 -27.83 3.36
N ASP A 215 10.20 -28.49 4.13
CA ASP A 215 9.99 -28.89 5.52
C ASP A 215 9.71 -27.68 6.43
N PRO A 216 9.21 -27.88 7.68
CA PRO A 216 8.88 -26.78 8.58
C PRO A 216 10.08 -25.91 8.98
N GLU A 217 11.28 -26.50 9.12
CA GLU A 217 12.49 -25.79 9.52
C GLU A 217 12.99 -24.89 8.40
N THR A 218 13.03 -25.39 7.16
CA THR A 218 13.34 -24.61 5.96
C THR A 218 12.37 -23.44 5.79
N ARG A 219 11.07 -23.67 5.97
CA ARG A 219 10.08 -22.60 5.92
C ARG A 219 10.26 -21.54 7.02
N GLN A 220 10.68 -21.96 8.21
CA GLN A 220 10.99 -21.04 9.30
C GLN A 220 12.24 -20.21 8.99
N THR A 221 13.28 -20.85 8.46
CA THR A 221 14.51 -20.17 8.00
C THR A 221 14.20 -19.12 6.93
N LEU A 222 13.45 -19.50 5.88
CA LEU A 222 13.02 -18.55 4.84
C LEU A 222 12.25 -17.36 5.42
N LYS A 223 11.29 -17.60 6.31
CA LYS A 223 10.53 -16.53 6.97
C LYS A 223 11.42 -15.65 7.84
N GLY A 224 12.36 -16.24 8.58
CA GLY A 224 13.33 -15.52 9.43
C GLY A 224 14.21 -14.57 8.60
N HIS A 225 14.57 -14.98 7.39
CA HIS A 225 15.31 -14.16 6.43
C HIS A 225 14.41 -13.26 5.56
N GLY A 226 13.12 -13.12 5.89
CA GLY A 226 12.19 -12.18 5.26
C GLY A 226 11.62 -12.63 3.92
N PHE A 227 11.80 -13.90 3.52
CA PHE A 227 11.11 -14.47 2.38
C PHE A 227 9.64 -14.71 2.68
N ARG A 228 8.79 -14.54 1.67
CA ARG A 228 7.35 -14.78 1.74
C ARG A 228 6.93 -15.68 0.60
N TRP A 229 6.03 -16.61 0.88
CA TRP A 229 5.46 -17.49 -0.14
C TRP A 229 4.56 -16.69 -1.10
N ALA A 230 4.79 -16.87 -2.39
CA ALA A 230 4.01 -16.28 -3.47
C ALA A 230 3.33 -17.40 -4.28
N PRO A 231 2.06 -17.72 -4.00
CA PRO A 231 1.36 -18.82 -4.68
C PRO A 231 1.30 -18.66 -6.19
N SER A 232 1.19 -17.44 -6.69
CA SER A 232 1.14 -17.14 -8.13
C SER A 232 2.45 -17.44 -8.86
N GLN A 233 3.56 -17.46 -8.14
CA GLN A 233 4.90 -17.72 -8.68
C GLN A 233 5.44 -19.12 -8.30
N GLY A 234 4.76 -19.83 -7.39
CA GLY A 234 5.25 -21.07 -6.83
C GLY A 234 6.59 -20.94 -6.11
N ALA A 235 6.89 -19.77 -5.56
CA ALA A 235 8.21 -19.43 -5.04
C ALA A 235 8.16 -18.73 -3.68
N TRP A 236 9.20 -18.92 -2.87
CA TRP A 236 9.50 -18.08 -1.74
C TRP A 236 10.32 -16.89 -2.22
N GLN A 237 9.82 -15.68 -2.01
CA GLN A 237 10.41 -14.50 -2.62
C GLN A 237 10.64 -13.33 -1.66
N ARG A 238 11.63 -12.51 -2.02
CA ARG A 238 11.97 -11.25 -1.36
C ARG A 238 12.37 -10.22 -2.43
N HIS A 239 12.35 -8.92 -2.10
CA HIS A 239 12.81 -7.87 -3.03
C HIS A 239 14.26 -8.11 -3.49
N LEU A 240 14.50 -7.92 -4.78
CA LEU A 240 15.81 -8.00 -5.41
C LEU A 240 16.59 -6.70 -5.12
N ASN A 241 17.30 -6.71 -4.01
CA ASN A 241 18.21 -5.65 -3.58
C ASN A 241 19.37 -6.28 -2.79
N ASN A 242 20.35 -5.48 -2.38
CA ASN A 242 21.51 -6.00 -1.64
C ASN A 242 21.12 -6.79 -0.39
N ALA A 243 20.09 -6.33 0.35
CA ALA A 243 19.60 -7.06 1.53
C ALA A 243 18.89 -8.39 1.15
N GLY A 244 18.22 -8.42 -0.01
CA GLY A 244 17.62 -9.64 -0.57
C GLY A 244 18.66 -10.65 -1.01
N ARG A 245 19.70 -10.20 -1.75
CA ARG A 245 20.83 -11.04 -2.17
C ARG A 245 21.60 -11.60 -0.98
N PHE A 246 21.90 -10.75 0.01
CA PHE A 246 22.56 -11.19 1.25
C PHE A 246 21.73 -12.24 2.01
N ALA A 247 20.43 -12.04 2.12
CA ALA A 247 19.54 -13.01 2.75
C ALA A 247 19.44 -14.32 1.97
N ALA A 248 19.46 -14.26 0.63
CA ALA A 248 19.46 -15.44 -0.22
C ALA A 248 20.75 -16.26 -0.05
N ASP A 249 21.91 -15.60 -0.05
CA ASP A 249 23.19 -16.24 0.21
C ASP A 249 23.24 -16.91 1.60
N ALA A 250 22.72 -16.25 2.63
CA ALA A 250 22.65 -16.83 3.98
C ALA A 250 21.74 -18.07 4.04
N VAL A 251 20.59 -18.03 3.36
CA VAL A 251 19.67 -19.18 3.29
C VAL A 251 20.29 -20.32 2.47
N SER A 252 20.88 -20.06 1.31
CA SER A 252 21.55 -21.08 0.47
C SER A 252 22.63 -21.83 1.22
N LYS A 253 23.49 -21.09 1.94
CA LYS A 253 24.56 -21.69 2.78
C LYS A 253 23.99 -22.58 3.86
N ARG A 254 22.88 -22.19 4.48
CA ARG A 254 22.26 -23.00 5.52
C ARG A 254 21.60 -24.27 4.95
N LEU A 255 20.98 -24.17 3.80
CA LEU A 255 20.39 -25.34 3.12
C LEU A 255 21.47 -26.34 2.66
N GLY A 256 22.60 -25.85 2.11
CA GLY A 256 23.72 -26.70 1.72
C GLY A 256 24.51 -27.27 2.90
N SER A 257 24.50 -26.65 4.09
CA SER A 257 25.16 -27.21 5.27
C SER A 257 24.34 -28.29 5.98
N ASN A 258 23.01 -28.33 5.79
CA ASN A 258 22.17 -29.40 6.33
C ASN A 258 22.42 -30.73 5.59
N GLU A 259 22.82 -30.67 4.31
CA GLU A 259 23.17 -31.86 3.50
C GLU A 259 24.44 -32.56 4.01
N ALA A 260 25.41 -31.81 4.59
CA ALA A 260 26.66 -32.37 5.09
C ALA A 260 26.53 -33.11 6.44
N THR A 261 25.35 -33.08 7.07
CA THR A 261 25.14 -33.65 8.41
C THR A 261 24.35 -34.97 8.39
N GLU A 262 23.82 -35.39 7.21
CA GLU A 262 23.05 -36.63 7.04
C GLU A 262 23.85 -37.79 6.38
N HIS A 263 25.21 -37.71 6.35
CA HIS A 263 26.08 -38.78 5.88
C HIS A 263 26.97 -39.33 6.96
#